data_76c01980fad43475882ad65dc6102348
#
_entry.id   76c01980fad43475882ad65dc6102348
#
_cell.length_a   1.000
_cell.length_b   1.000
_cell.length_c   1.000
_cell.angle_alpha   90.00
_cell.angle_beta   90.00
_cell.angle_gamma   90.00
#
_symmetry.space_group_name_H-M   'P 1'
#
loop_
_entity.id
_entity.type
_entity.pdbx_description
1 polymer ?
#
loop_
_entity_poly.entity_id
_entity_poly.type
_entity_poly.pdbx_seq_one_letter_code
_entity_poly.pdbx_strand_id
1 'polypeptide(L)'
;MYYYPTLQQLKEMPDLNRYGVVPVCCELYADRKTPIEVLRILKHVSSHCYMLESAEDKKQWGRYTFLGYEPTLEITCHDHKLSIRSGMTITETVTHPGKYLRQILEQYKSPKLEGMPPFTGGLVGYFSYDYIKYSEPSLTLDAKEDEHFKDMDLMLFDKVICFDNYRQKIQLIVNCKTDNLETNYHQAQRQLSDMA
;
A
#
# COMPACT_ATOMS: atom_id res chain seq x y z
N MET A 1 -20.53 -2.39 13.39
CA MET A 1 -19.43 -1.60 12.76
C MET A 1 -20.00 -0.94 11.52
N TYR A 2 -19.72 0.34 11.28
CA TYR A 2 -20.17 1.05 10.09
C TYR A 2 -19.05 1.03 9.03
N TYR A 3 -19.39 0.62 7.81
CA TYR A 3 -18.46 0.55 6.68
C TYR A 3 -18.80 1.63 5.66
N TYR A 4 -17.77 2.32 5.15
CA TYR A 4 -17.90 3.34 4.14
C TYR A 4 -16.86 3.13 3.02
N PRO A 5 -17.26 3.26 1.75
CA PRO A 5 -18.62 3.39 1.27
C PRO A 5 -19.44 2.10 1.48
N THR A 6 -20.76 2.20 1.46
CA THR A 6 -21.64 1.02 1.48
C THR A 6 -21.62 0.31 0.13
N LEU A 7 -21.97 -0.97 0.10
CA LEU A 7 -22.08 -1.72 -1.16
C LEU A 7 -23.04 -1.04 -2.17
N GLN A 8 -24.13 -0.45 -1.68
CA GLN A 8 -25.07 0.25 -2.52
C GLN A 8 -24.43 1.50 -3.16
N GLN A 9 -23.71 2.31 -2.39
CA GLN A 9 -22.98 3.46 -2.89
C GLN A 9 -21.93 3.07 -3.94
N LEU A 10 -21.27 1.93 -3.77
CA LEU A 10 -20.31 1.42 -4.76
C LEU A 10 -21.02 0.97 -6.04
N LYS A 11 -22.16 0.27 -5.94
CA LYS A 11 -22.95 -0.15 -7.11
C LYS A 11 -23.48 1.06 -7.93
N GLU A 12 -23.74 2.17 -7.26
CA GLU A 12 -24.23 3.42 -7.87
C GLU A 12 -23.09 4.36 -8.31
N MET A 13 -21.83 4.01 -8.01
CA MET A 13 -20.69 4.87 -8.35
C MET A 13 -20.51 4.96 -9.87
N PRO A 14 -20.52 6.17 -10.44
CA PRO A 14 -20.23 6.35 -11.86
C PRO A 14 -18.78 5.91 -12.15
N ASP A 15 -18.58 5.29 -13.30
CA ASP A 15 -17.25 4.86 -13.77
C ASP A 15 -16.48 3.89 -12.85
N LEU A 16 -17.16 3.12 -11.99
CA LEU A 16 -16.51 2.13 -11.11
C LEU A 16 -15.63 1.15 -11.90
N ASN A 17 -16.01 0.84 -13.13
CA ASN A 17 -15.27 -0.04 -14.05
C ASN A 17 -13.89 0.49 -14.48
N ARG A 18 -13.59 1.77 -14.24
CA ARG A 18 -12.27 2.37 -14.48
C ARG A 18 -11.26 2.10 -13.37
N TYR A 19 -11.70 1.52 -12.27
CA TYR A 19 -10.89 1.27 -11.10
C TYR A 19 -10.75 -0.24 -10.88
N GLY A 20 -9.53 -0.68 -10.60
CA GLY A 20 -9.26 -2.07 -10.27
C GLY A 20 -9.61 -2.41 -8.83
N VAL A 21 -9.53 -1.41 -7.94
CA VAL A 21 -9.85 -1.55 -6.53
C VAL A 21 -10.60 -0.31 -6.03
N VAL A 22 -11.31 -0.47 -4.92
CA VAL A 22 -11.97 0.63 -4.21
C VAL A 22 -11.75 0.49 -2.70
N PRO A 23 -11.34 1.56 -1.99
CA PRO A 23 -11.11 1.48 -0.56
C PRO A 23 -12.44 1.38 0.18
N VAL A 24 -12.53 0.43 1.09
CA VAL A 24 -13.61 0.30 2.07
C VAL A 24 -13.00 0.51 3.45
N CYS A 25 -13.60 1.36 4.27
CA CYS A 25 -13.08 1.64 5.59
C CYS A 25 -14.12 1.49 6.70
N CYS A 26 -13.63 1.32 7.92
CA CYS A 26 -14.37 1.56 9.14
C CYS A 26 -13.55 2.45 10.08
N GLU A 27 -14.23 3.27 10.88
CA GLU A 27 -13.59 4.15 11.86
C GLU A 27 -13.72 3.59 13.27
N LEU A 28 -12.63 3.70 14.04
CA LEU A 28 -12.55 3.41 15.46
C LEU A 28 -12.04 4.65 16.20
N TYR A 29 -12.24 4.72 17.52
CA TYR A 29 -11.59 5.73 18.34
C TYR A 29 -10.15 5.34 18.67
N ALA A 30 -9.24 6.31 18.60
CA ALA A 30 -7.82 6.13 18.95
C ALA A 30 -7.56 6.38 20.44
N ASP A 31 -8.43 5.84 21.31
CA ASP A 31 -8.38 6.05 22.77
C ASP A 31 -7.61 4.96 23.52
N ARG A 32 -7.34 3.81 22.88
CA ARG A 32 -6.75 2.63 23.52
C ARG A 32 -5.44 2.17 22.92
N LYS A 33 -5.11 2.60 21.72
CA LYS A 33 -3.95 2.12 20.97
C LYS A 33 -3.15 3.28 20.38
N THR A 34 -1.84 3.17 20.48
CA THR A 34 -0.91 4.06 19.81
C THR A 34 -0.37 3.41 18.53
N PRO A 35 0.12 4.20 17.53
CA PRO A 35 0.74 3.62 16.33
C PRO A 35 1.87 2.64 16.64
N ILE A 36 2.70 2.93 17.67
CA ILE A 36 3.83 2.08 18.06
C ILE A 36 3.35 0.75 18.66
N GLU A 37 2.29 0.76 19.46
CA GLU A 37 1.71 -0.50 19.98
C GLU A 37 1.11 -1.34 18.86
N VAL A 38 0.39 -0.72 17.91
CA VAL A 38 -0.12 -1.43 16.74
C VAL A 38 1.03 -2.00 15.90
N LEU A 39 2.09 -1.24 15.65
CA LEU A 39 3.27 -1.75 14.93
C LEU A 39 3.87 -2.98 15.64
N ARG A 40 3.95 -2.98 16.96
CA ARG A 40 4.44 -4.15 17.73
C ARG A 40 3.55 -5.37 17.51
N ILE A 41 2.23 -5.20 17.51
CA ILE A 41 1.28 -6.29 17.22
C ILE A 41 1.50 -6.80 15.80
N LEU A 42 1.58 -5.91 14.81
CA LEU A 42 1.76 -6.28 13.40
C LEU A 42 3.05 -7.07 13.17
N LYS A 43 4.14 -6.77 13.89
CA LYS A 43 5.39 -7.54 13.82
C LYS A 43 5.27 -8.99 14.30
N HIS A 44 4.26 -9.33 15.07
CA HIS A 44 4.01 -10.71 15.49
C HIS A 44 3.16 -11.50 14.47
N VAL A 45 2.39 -10.79 13.63
CA VAL A 45 1.50 -11.44 12.65
C VAL A 45 2.01 -11.38 11.22
N SER A 46 2.97 -10.50 10.93
CA SER A 46 3.52 -10.31 9.59
C SER A 46 5.04 -10.16 9.61
N SER A 47 5.72 -10.85 8.70
CA SER A 47 7.16 -10.67 8.47
C SER A 47 7.50 -9.31 7.85
N HIS A 48 6.54 -8.68 7.17
CA HIS A 48 6.68 -7.39 6.52
C HIS A 48 5.58 -6.45 6.99
N CYS A 49 5.98 -5.38 7.65
CA CYS A 49 5.10 -4.29 8.05
C CYS A 49 5.84 -2.96 7.94
N TYR A 50 5.10 -1.88 7.78
CA TYR A 50 5.66 -0.54 7.76
C TYR A 50 4.88 0.39 8.69
N MET A 51 5.54 1.49 9.07
CA MET A 51 4.92 2.66 9.69
C MET A 51 5.51 3.89 9.02
N LEU A 52 4.65 4.76 8.51
CA LEU A 52 4.99 6.06 7.96
C LEU A 52 4.39 7.14 8.85
N GLU A 53 5.23 7.86 9.53
CA GLU A 53 4.86 8.93 10.45
C GLU A 53 5.54 10.22 10.04
N SER A 54 4.80 11.33 10.04
CA SER A 54 5.38 12.64 9.83
C SER A 54 5.81 13.23 11.16
N ALA A 55 7.06 13.72 11.23
CA ALA A 55 7.62 14.39 12.40
C ALA A 55 7.28 15.89 12.50
N GLU A 56 6.55 16.44 11.52
CA GLU A 56 6.21 17.87 11.51
C GLU A 56 4.93 18.16 12.29
N ASP A 57 5.02 19.14 13.23
CA ASP A 57 3.91 19.65 14.06
C ASP A 57 2.82 20.42 13.29
N LYS A 58 2.95 20.60 11.99
CA LYS A 58 1.98 21.36 11.20
C LYS A 58 0.72 20.52 10.95
N LYS A 59 -0.44 21.09 11.32
CA LYS A 59 -1.79 20.49 11.17
C LYS A 59 -2.10 19.87 9.80
N GLN A 60 -1.37 20.19 8.77
CA GLN A 60 -1.55 19.64 7.41
C GLN A 60 -0.64 18.44 7.12
N TRP A 61 0.60 18.41 7.62
CA TRP A 61 1.61 17.40 7.29
C TRP A 61 1.77 16.31 8.36
N GLY A 62 1.62 16.65 9.64
CA GLY A 62 1.70 15.70 10.76
C GLY A 62 0.39 15.03 11.15
N ARG A 63 -0.66 15.16 10.32
CA ARG A 63 -2.00 14.68 10.67
C ARG A 63 -2.13 13.18 10.73
N TYR A 64 -1.46 12.46 9.83
CA TYR A 64 -1.69 11.03 9.64
C TYR A 64 -0.44 10.21 9.95
N THR A 65 -0.67 9.04 10.59
CA THR A 65 0.32 7.96 10.70
C THR A 65 -0.27 6.74 10.01
N PHE A 66 0.48 6.17 9.05
CA PHE A 66 0.05 5.02 8.27
C PHE A 66 0.84 3.78 8.66
N LEU A 67 0.13 2.66 8.82
CA LEU A 67 0.73 1.34 9.00
C LEU A 67 0.13 0.36 7.98
N GLY A 68 0.94 -0.62 7.57
CA GLY A 68 0.48 -1.73 6.75
C GLY A 68 1.24 -2.99 7.10
N TYR A 69 0.66 -4.13 6.74
CA TYR A 69 1.19 -5.45 7.02
C TYR A 69 0.68 -6.46 5.98
N GLU A 70 1.33 -7.63 5.91
CA GLU A 70 1.00 -8.69 4.97
C GLU A 70 0.84 -8.18 3.53
N PRO A 71 1.94 -7.76 2.89
CA PRO A 71 1.88 -7.31 1.50
C PRO A 71 1.36 -8.43 0.60
N THR A 72 0.51 -8.07 -0.37
CA THR A 72 -0.03 -9.00 -1.36
C THR A 72 0.94 -9.30 -2.49
N LEU A 73 1.93 -8.43 -2.68
CA LEU A 73 2.91 -8.51 -3.74
C LEU A 73 4.24 -7.91 -3.26
N GLU A 74 5.35 -8.57 -3.60
CA GLU A 74 6.69 -8.05 -3.42
C GLU A 74 7.35 -7.92 -4.79
N ILE A 75 7.98 -6.77 -5.05
CA ILE A 75 8.62 -6.44 -6.32
C ILE A 75 10.03 -5.98 -6.02
N THR A 76 11.01 -6.73 -6.47
CA THR A 76 12.42 -6.38 -6.30
C THR A 76 13.12 -6.30 -7.64
N CYS A 77 14.09 -5.41 -7.77
CA CYS A 77 14.96 -5.37 -8.93
C CYS A 77 16.40 -5.22 -8.45
N HIS A 78 17.28 -6.03 -9.02
CA HIS A 78 18.71 -5.95 -8.80
C HIS A 78 19.41 -6.32 -10.10
N ASP A 79 20.27 -5.44 -10.58
CA ASP A 79 21.05 -5.61 -11.78
C ASP A 79 20.24 -6.19 -12.96
N HIS A 80 19.20 -5.46 -13.39
CA HIS A 80 18.27 -5.81 -14.46
C HIS A 80 17.41 -7.07 -14.20
N LYS A 81 17.55 -7.74 -13.09
CA LYS A 81 16.69 -8.88 -12.72
C LYS A 81 15.52 -8.40 -11.88
N LEU A 82 14.36 -8.32 -12.50
CA LEU A 82 13.09 -8.01 -11.84
C LEU A 82 12.48 -9.31 -11.29
N SER A 83 12.14 -9.32 -10.02
CA SER A 83 11.46 -10.43 -9.36
C SER A 83 10.14 -9.95 -8.78
N ILE A 84 9.05 -10.64 -9.12
CA ILE A 84 7.71 -10.37 -8.62
C ILE A 84 7.22 -11.61 -7.88
N ARG A 85 6.89 -11.45 -6.60
CA ARG A 85 6.42 -12.53 -5.72
C ARG A 85 4.99 -12.26 -5.25
N SER A 86 4.09 -13.19 -5.60
CA SER A 86 2.71 -13.26 -5.10
C SER A 86 2.33 -14.73 -4.97
N GLY A 87 2.77 -15.37 -3.87
CA GLY A 87 2.72 -16.83 -3.72
C GLY A 87 3.81 -17.53 -4.52
N MET A 88 3.82 -17.40 -5.84
CA MET A 88 4.92 -17.82 -6.72
C MET A 88 5.84 -16.64 -7.04
N THR A 89 7.09 -16.95 -7.36
CA THR A 89 8.08 -15.95 -7.78
C THR A 89 8.30 -16.05 -9.29
N ILE A 90 8.11 -14.93 -9.99
CA ILE A 90 8.43 -14.77 -11.41
C ILE A 90 9.66 -13.86 -11.49
N THR A 91 10.68 -14.27 -12.22
CA THR A 91 11.89 -13.47 -12.42
C THR A 91 12.12 -13.26 -13.91
N GLU A 92 12.32 -12.02 -14.31
CA GLU A 92 12.58 -11.62 -15.69
C GLU A 92 13.75 -10.64 -15.78
N THR A 93 14.47 -10.68 -16.91
CA THR A 93 15.49 -9.68 -17.21
C THR A 93 14.82 -8.48 -17.91
N VAL A 94 14.99 -7.29 -17.32
CA VAL A 94 14.29 -6.09 -17.76
C VAL A 94 15.26 -4.93 -18.02
N THR A 95 14.97 -4.11 -19.01
CA THR A 95 15.69 -2.85 -19.26
C THR A 95 15.03 -1.67 -18.53
N HIS A 96 13.71 -1.73 -18.33
CA HIS A 96 12.92 -0.64 -17.74
C HIS A 96 11.93 -1.18 -16.71
N PRO A 97 12.34 -1.44 -15.47
CA PRO A 97 11.45 -2.00 -14.42
C PRO A 97 10.24 -1.11 -14.14
N GLY A 98 10.34 0.21 -14.34
CA GLY A 98 9.24 1.15 -14.18
C GLY A 98 8.02 0.88 -15.08
N LYS A 99 8.17 0.16 -16.21
CA LYS A 99 7.02 -0.25 -17.03
C LYS A 99 6.13 -1.27 -16.31
N TYR A 100 6.75 -2.23 -15.64
CA TYR A 100 6.05 -3.24 -14.84
C TYR A 100 5.33 -2.61 -13.65
N LEU A 101 5.97 -1.65 -12.98
CA LEU A 101 5.33 -0.92 -11.89
C LEU A 101 4.07 -0.18 -12.35
N ARG A 102 4.11 0.48 -13.51
CA ARG A 102 2.92 1.16 -14.07
C ARG A 102 1.79 0.18 -14.37
N GLN A 103 2.10 -0.99 -14.91
CA GLN A 103 1.10 -2.04 -15.18
C GLN A 103 0.45 -2.54 -13.89
N ILE A 104 1.24 -2.76 -12.83
CA ILE A 104 0.73 -3.16 -11.53
C ILE A 104 -0.14 -2.04 -10.95
N LEU A 105 0.33 -0.80 -10.95
CA LEU A 105 -0.41 0.34 -10.43
C LEU A 105 -1.73 0.58 -11.16
N GLU A 106 -1.78 0.31 -12.48
CA GLU A 106 -3.05 0.43 -13.24
C GLU A 106 -4.08 -0.61 -12.78
N GLN A 107 -3.65 -1.84 -12.42
CA GLN A 107 -4.54 -2.86 -11.86
C GLN A 107 -5.05 -2.49 -10.46
N TYR A 108 -4.32 -1.66 -9.72
CA TYR A 108 -4.68 -1.19 -8.39
C TYR A 108 -5.13 0.27 -8.36
N LYS A 109 -5.50 0.80 -9.51
CA LYS A 109 -6.07 2.14 -9.62
C LYS A 109 -7.34 2.25 -8.79
N SER A 110 -7.42 3.28 -7.96
CA SER A 110 -8.45 3.49 -6.95
C SER A 110 -9.05 4.89 -7.06
N PRO A 111 -10.35 5.08 -6.82
CA PRO A 111 -10.95 6.40 -6.73
C PRO A 111 -10.52 7.12 -5.45
N LYS A 112 -10.44 8.45 -5.52
CA LYS A 112 -10.35 9.29 -4.32
C LYS A 112 -11.75 9.51 -3.77
N LEU A 113 -12.01 9.02 -2.57
CA LEU A 113 -13.30 9.16 -1.90
C LEU A 113 -13.22 10.23 -0.81
N GLU A 114 -14.28 11.00 -0.68
CA GLU A 114 -14.39 11.99 0.39
C GLU A 114 -14.33 11.31 1.77
N GLY A 115 -13.66 11.94 2.73
CA GLY A 115 -13.49 11.39 4.09
C GLY A 115 -12.37 10.34 4.22
N MET A 116 -11.79 9.84 3.11
CA MET A 116 -10.63 8.97 3.15
C MET A 116 -9.32 9.76 3.34
N PRO A 117 -8.31 9.14 3.97
CA PRO A 117 -6.98 9.74 4.05
C PRO A 117 -6.30 9.78 2.67
N PRO A 118 -5.23 10.58 2.50
CA PRO A 118 -4.55 10.72 1.21
C PRO A 118 -3.90 9.43 0.70
N PHE A 119 -3.60 8.49 1.57
CA PHE A 119 -3.04 7.19 1.25
C PHE A 119 -3.96 6.08 1.78
N THR A 120 -4.51 5.28 0.87
CA THR A 120 -5.44 4.18 1.17
C THR A 120 -4.87 2.80 0.85
N GLY A 121 -3.64 2.74 0.34
CA GLY A 121 -2.92 1.53 -0.07
C GLY A 121 -2.07 1.78 -1.30
N GLY A 122 -1.22 0.83 -1.64
CA GLY A 122 -0.31 0.93 -2.77
C GLY A 122 1.07 0.37 -2.48
N LEU A 123 2.06 0.81 -3.26
CA LEU A 123 3.43 0.36 -3.14
C LEU A 123 4.16 1.17 -2.07
N VAL A 124 4.81 0.46 -1.14
CA VAL A 124 5.68 1.03 -0.11
C VAL A 124 7.03 0.31 -0.17
N GLY A 125 8.11 1.06 -0.06
CA GLY A 125 9.47 0.55 -0.13
C GLY A 125 10.45 1.63 -0.55
N TYR A 126 11.51 1.26 -1.28
CA TYR A 126 12.53 2.21 -1.69
C TYR A 126 13.02 1.97 -3.12
N PHE A 127 13.57 3.02 -3.70
CA PHE A 127 14.45 3.00 -4.85
C PHE A 127 15.86 3.40 -4.37
N SER A 128 16.88 2.61 -4.73
CA SER A 128 18.25 2.99 -4.45
C SER A 128 18.68 4.16 -5.33
N TYR A 129 19.78 4.79 -4.98
CA TYR A 129 20.39 5.81 -5.84
C TYR A 129 20.74 5.24 -7.22
N ASP A 130 21.21 4.00 -7.28
CA ASP A 130 21.65 3.34 -8.51
C ASP A 130 20.48 2.95 -9.45
N TYR A 131 19.22 3.07 -8.98
CA TYR A 131 18.05 2.92 -9.85
C TYR A 131 18.07 3.89 -11.04
N ILE A 132 18.82 5.00 -10.95
CA ILE A 132 18.97 5.97 -12.03
C ILE A 132 19.51 5.35 -13.33
N LYS A 133 20.29 4.24 -13.25
CA LYS A 133 20.82 3.52 -14.43
C LYS A 133 19.74 3.06 -15.41
N TYR A 134 18.50 2.83 -14.91
CA TYR A 134 17.35 2.44 -15.74
C TYR A 134 16.72 3.62 -16.51
N SER A 135 16.98 4.85 -16.08
CA SER A 135 16.45 6.06 -16.71
C SER A 135 17.52 6.76 -17.56
N GLU A 136 18.78 6.65 -17.13
CA GLU A 136 19.94 7.31 -17.77
C GLU A 136 21.01 6.27 -18.15
N PRO A 137 20.85 5.55 -19.28
CA PRO A 137 21.78 4.50 -19.70
C PRO A 137 23.21 4.95 -19.99
N SER A 138 23.42 6.27 -20.15
CA SER A 138 24.74 6.87 -20.34
C SER A 138 25.58 6.96 -19.07
N LEU A 139 24.97 6.78 -17.90
CA LEU A 139 25.68 6.81 -16.62
C LEU A 139 26.38 5.49 -16.38
N THR A 140 27.70 5.57 -16.16
CA THR A 140 28.50 4.45 -15.67
C THR A 140 28.63 4.60 -14.15
N LEU A 141 28.10 3.64 -13.42
CA LEU A 141 28.19 3.61 -11.96
C LEU A 141 29.39 2.73 -11.59
N ASP A 142 30.47 3.36 -11.11
CA ASP A 142 31.75 2.69 -10.81
C ASP A 142 31.88 2.28 -9.33
N ALA A 143 30.84 2.49 -8.52
CA ALA A 143 30.87 2.13 -7.12
C ALA A 143 30.94 0.60 -6.96
N LYS A 144 31.86 0.13 -6.09
CA LYS A 144 31.89 -1.27 -5.72
C LYS A 144 30.68 -1.60 -4.89
N GLU A 145 29.92 -2.58 -5.32
CA GLU A 145 28.76 -3.08 -4.61
C GLU A 145 29.13 -4.35 -3.84
N ASP A 146 29.47 -4.20 -2.57
CA ASP A 146 29.87 -5.31 -1.70
C ASP A 146 28.65 -5.94 -0.96
N GLU A 147 27.50 -5.22 -0.91
CA GLU A 147 26.33 -5.60 -0.10
C GLU A 147 25.17 -6.17 -0.91
N HIS A 148 25.24 -6.24 -2.22
CA HIS A 148 24.15 -6.66 -3.12
C HIS A 148 22.84 -5.93 -2.84
N PHE A 149 22.93 -4.59 -2.65
CA PHE A 149 21.79 -3.75 -2.34
C PHE A 149 20.85 -3.68 -3.55
N LYS A 150 19.57 -3.95 -3.33
CA LYS A 150 18.60 -3.95 -4.43
C LYS A 150 18.42 -2.54 -5.00
N ASP A 151 18.34 -2.44 -6.32
CA ASP A 151 18.03 -1.18 -7.00
C ASP A 151 16.62 -0.68 -6.65
N MET A 152 15.72 -1.64 -6.41
CA MET A 152 14.34 -1.37 -6.02
C MET A 152 13.82 -2.51 -5.15
N ASP A 153 13.16 -2.17 -4.04
CA ASP A 153 12.46 -3.11 -3.17
C ASP A 153 11.13 -2.48 -2.75
N LEU A 154 10.04 -2.96 -3.34
CA LEU A 154 8.70 -2.44 -3.15
C LEU A 154 7.75 -3.57 -2.76
N MET A 155 6.80 -3.25 -1.90
CA MET A 155 5.74 -4.16 -1.47
C MET A 155 4.38 -3.49 -1.66
N LEU A 156 3.41 -4.24 -2.16
CA LEU A 156 2.05 -3.77 -2.35
C LEU A 156 1.22 -4.10 -1.11
N PHE A 157 0.66 -3.08 -0.50
CA PHE A 157 -0.23 -3.21 0.63
C PHE A 157 -1.66 -2.80 0.23
N ASP A 158 -2.59 -3.71 0.36
CA ASP A 158 -4.02 -3.51 0.13
C ASP A 158 -4.79 -3.24 1.42
N LYS A 159 -4.14 -3.44 2.57
CA LYS A 159 -4.65 -3.13 3.92
C LYS A 159 -3.83 -2.01 4.54
N VAL A 160 -4.51 -1.00 5.06
CA VAL A 160 -3.88 0.15 5.71
C VAL A 160 -4.59 0.48 7.02
N ILE A 161 -3.82 0.74 8.04
CA ILE A 161 -4.28 1.31 9.31
C ILE A 161 -3.82 2.75 9.33
N CYS A 162 -4.76 3.69 9.35
CA CYS A 162 -4.47 5.11 9.35
C CYS A 162 -4.91 5.75 10.67
N PHE A 163 -3.97 6.29 11.42
CA PHE A 163 -4.27 7.14 12.57
C PHE A 163 -4.46 8.58 12.10
N ASP A 164 -5.65 9.13 12.30
CA ASP A 164 -5.93 10.56 12.16
C ASP A 164 -5.69 11.22 13.51
N ASN A 165 -4.48 11.73 13.71
CA ASN A 165 -4.04 12.35 14.97
C ASN A 165 -4.83 13.63 15.30
N TYR A 166 -5.40 14.30 14.29
CA TYR A 166 -6.22 15.48 14.49
C TYR A 166 -7.63 15.14 14.99
N ARG A 167 -8.25 14.08 14.40
CA ARG A 167 -9.62 13.65 14.78
C ARG A 167 -9.63 12.63 15.91
N GLN A 168 -8.45 12.14 16.35
CA GLN A 168 -8.30 11.07 17.33
C GLN A 168 -9.07 9.81 16.93
N LYS A 169 -8.93 9.42 15.66
CA LYS A 169 -9.57 8.25 15.08
C LYS A 169 -8.57 7.34 14.38
N ILE A 170 -8.91 6.07 14.33
CA ILE A 170 -8.23 5.07 13.53
C ILE A 170 -9.17 4.72 12.38
N GLN A 171 -8.68 4.85 11.15
CA GLN A 171 -9.36 4.37 9.95
C GLN A 171 -8.68 3.06 9.51
N LEU A 172 -9.42 1.96 9.57
CA LEU A 172 -9.01 0.68 9.02
C LEU A 172 -9.51 0.64 7.57
N ILE A 173 -8.63 0.37 6.63
CA ILE A 173 -8.91 0.46 5.19
C ILE A 173 -8.50 -0.86 4.53
N VAL A 174 -9.38 -1.39 3.70
CA VAL A 174 -9.12 -2.54 2.83
C VAL A 174 -9.50 -2.16 1.41
N ASN A 175 -8.60 -2.41 0.47
CA ASN A 175 -8.85 -2.18 -0.96
C ASN A 175 -9.59 -3.38 -1.55
N CYS A 176 -10.88 -3.20 -1.80
CA CYS A 176 -11.78 -4.18 -2.38
C CYS A 176 -11.62 -4.21 -3.91
N LYS A 177 -11.38 -5.38 -4.53
CA LYS A 177 -11.38 -5.51 -5.98
C LYS A 177 -12.76 -5.27 -6.56
N THR A 178 -12.81 -4.61 -7.73
CA THR A 178 -14.08 -4.22 -8.38
C THR A 178 -14.66 -5.31 -9.27
N ASP A 179 -13.85 -6.33 -9.59
CA ASP A 179 -14.28 -7.51 -10.32
C ASP A 179 -15.33 -8.34 -9.59
N ASN A 180 -16.09 -8.89 -9.30
CA ASN A 180 -16.98 -9.57 -8.34
C ASN A 180 -17.26 -8.72 -7.09
N LEU A 181 -17.61 -7.45 -7.30
CA LEU A 181 -17.73 -6.43 -6.25
C LEU A 181 -18.43 -6.91 -4.97
N GLU A 182 -19.57 -7.60 -5.10
CA GLU A 182 -20.37 -8.01 -3.93
C GLU A 182 -19.62 -9.03 -3.06
N THR A 183 -19.03 -10.04 -3.66
CA THR A 183 -18.24 -11.06 -2.96
C THR A 183 -16.99 -10.42 -2.30
N ASN A 184 -16.28 -9.59 -3.06
CA ASN A 184 -15.07 -8.93 -2.59
C ASN A 184 -15.38 -7.90 -1.49
N TYR A 185 -16.53 -7.21 -1.55
CA TYR A 185 -16.97 -6.29 -0.52
C TYR A 185 -17.26 -7.02 0.82
N HIS A 186 -17.94 -8.16 0.78
CA HIS A 186 -18.16 -8.97 1.99
C HIS A 186 -16.86 -9.53 2.56
N GLN A 187 -15.89 -9.88 1.71
CA GLN A 187 -14.56 -10.27 2.16
C GLN A 187 -13.84 -9.10 2.83
N ALA A 188 -13.87 -7.90 2.23
CA ALA A 188 -13.31 -6.69 2.82
C ALA A 188 -13.93 -6.38 4.19
N GLN A 189 -15.24 -6.53 4.35
CA GLN A 189 -15.91 -6.37 5.65
C GLN A 189 -15.39 -7.34 6.71
N ARG A 190 -15.16 -8.60 6.36
CA ARG A 190 -14.57 -9.60 7.27
C ARG A 190 -13.15 -9.19 7.66
N GLN A 191 -12.32 -8.84 6.70
CA GLN A 191 -10.95 -8.35 6.96
C GLN A 191 -10.94 -7.13 7.87
N LEU A 192 -11.83 -6.15 7.65
CA LEU A 192 -11.97 -4.98 8.50
C LEU A 192 -12.40 -5.33 9.92
N SER A 193 -13.28 -6.34 10.07
CA SER A 193 -13.68 -6.86 11.38
C SER A 193 -12.55 -7.57 12.12
N ASP A 194 -11.71 -8.32 11.38
CA ASP A 194 -10.55 -9.02 11.95
C ASP A 194 -9.43 -8.03 12.35
N MET A 195 -9.32 -6.89 11.66
CA MET A 195 -8.38 -5.82 11.98
C MET A 195 -8.78 -5.01 13.22
N ALA A 196 -10.06 -5.00 13.59
CA ALA A 196 -10.63 -4.18 14.67
C ALA A 196 -10.52 -4.85 16.05
#